data_e190f180fd9e72387698f665554cd20f
#
_entry.id   e190f180fd9e72387698f665554cd20f
#
_cell.length_a   1.000
_cell.length_b   1.000
_cell.length_c   1.000
_cell.angle_alpha   90.00
_cell.angle_beta   90.00
_cell.angle_gamma   90.00
#
_symmetry.space_group_name_H-M   'P 1'
#
loop_
_entity.id
_entity.type
_entity.pdbx_description
1 polymer ?
#
loop_
_entity_poly.entity_id
_entity_poly.type
_entity_poly.pdbx_seq_one_letter_code
_entity_poly.pdbx_strand_id
1 'polypeptide(L)'
;MIKIFIESGINAAIKHDKETTNEQDFLVKVIAEYFPNYQYKKDFDIIGTNGWTNIPNIEYEFKENTDKGYSNVVIFDADEEKNGGGFAKRQAEILALKSGSIDFDLFLWPDNKNDGDFELLLSKIVNPEHQCLLDCYEHFEEEVRANDPKEEKYETPGRKGKMYSYISLHKMSQKQKGSLSKGYWMFDDSKYWDLSSKELEPLIDFLRKYFEK
;
A
#
# COMPACT_ATOMS: atom_id res chain seq x y z
N MET A 1 -14.97 12.12 -11.23
CA MET A 1 -14.14 11.94 -10.02
C MET A 1 -13.82 10.46 -9.85
N ILE A 2 -12.64 10.12 -9.35
CA ILE A 2 -12.21 8.73 -9.10
C ILE A 2 -12.21 8.52 -7.59
N LYS A 3 -12.83 7.44 -7.11
CA LYS A 3 -12.83 7.03 -5.70
C LYS A 3 -12.00 5.77 -5.55
N ILE A 4 -10.91 5.86 -4.84
CA ILE A 4 -9.96 4.77 -4.59
C ILE A 4 -10.19 4.29 -3.16
N PHE A 5 -10.60 3.04 -3.00
CA PHE A 5 -10.79 2.39 -1.71
C PHE A 5 -9.57 1.55 -1.40
N ILE A 6 -8.97 1.77 -0.24
CA ILE A 6 -7.77 1.05 0.23
C ILE A 6 -8.06 0.28 1.51
N GLU A 7 -7.24 -0.73 1.79
CA GLU A 7 -7.45 -1.59 2.94
C GLU A 7 -7.24 -0.87 4.27
N SER A 8 -6.20 -0.06 4.37
CA SER A 8 -5.85 0.65 5.60
C SER A 8 -6.84 1.78 5.90
N GLY A 9 -7.37 1.81 7.11
CA GLY A 9 -8.35 2.81 7.53
C GLY A 9 -7.76 3.95 8.35
N ILE A 10 -8.45 5.10 8.34
CA ILE A 10 -8.10 6.31 9.12
C ILE A 10 -7.92 6.02 10.61
N ASN A 11 -8.65 5.05 11.18
CA ASN A 11 -8.54 4.69 12.61
C ASN A 11 -7.16 4.16 13.02
N ALA A 12 -6.38 3.61 12.10
CA ALA A 12 -4.99 3.21 12.35
C ALA A 12 -4.07 4.42 12.41
N ALA A 13 -4.34 5.47 11.64
CA ALA A 13 -3.58 6.71 11.60
C ALA A 13 -3.81 7.59 12.84
N ILE A 14 -5.04 7.65 13.36
CA ILE A 14 -5.40 8.44 14.55
C ILE A 14 -4.61 8.00 15.80
N LYS A 15 -4.27 6.71 15.92
CA LYS A 15 -3.46 6.19 17.03
C LYS A 15 -2.05 6.78 17.11
N HIS A 16 -1.57 7.41 16.03
CA HIS A 16 -0.19 7.91 15.90
C HIS A 16 -0.11 9.42 15.57
N ASP A 17 -1.17 10.20 15.79
CA ASP A 17 -1.25 11.61 15.36
C ASP A 17 -0.99 11.79 13.84
N LYS A 18 -1.27 10.77 13.03
CA LYS A 18 -1.10 10.79 11.59
C LYS A 18 -2.47 10.95 10.92
N GLU A 19 -2.61 11.93 10.03
CA GLU A 19 -3.87 12.22 9.33
C GLU A 19 -4.15 11.27 8.16
N THR A 20 -3.11 10.57 7.67
CA THR A 20 -3.16 9.68 6.50
C THR A 20 -2.46 8.36 6.76
N THR A 21 -2.75 7.32 5.99
CA THR A 21 -2.00 6.06 6.03
C THR A 21 -0.80 6.12 5.07
N ASN A 22 0.19 5.22 5.23
CA ASN A 22 1.33 5.16 4.29
C ASN A 22 0.87 4.78 2.88
N GLU A 23 -0.09 3.88 2.76
CA GLU A 23 -0.67 3.49 1.47
C GLU A 23 -1.35 4.68 0.77
N GLN A 24 -2.10 5.49 1.53
CA GLN A 24 -2.71 6.72 1.02
C GLN A 24 -1.65 7.73 0.56
N ASP A 25 -0.64 8.00 1.40
CA ASP A 25 0.45 8.93 1.08
C ASP A 25 1.20 8.49 -0.18
N PHE A 26 1.47 7.19 -0.30
CA PHE A 26 2.11 6.59 -1.46
C PHE A 26 1.29 6.79 -2.74
N LEU A 27 0.01 6.41 -2.73
CA LEU A 27 -0.86 6.55 -3.88
C LEU A 27 -1.00 8.00 -4.33
N VAL A 28 -1.14 8.95 -3.39
CA VAL A 28 -1.17 10.38 -3.71
C VAL A 28 0.11 10.80 -4.43
N LYS A 29 1.28 10.33 -3.98
CA LYS A 29 2.56 10.66 -4.60
C LYS A 29 2.74 10.03 -5.98
N VAL A 30 2.43 8.75 -6.14
CA VAL A 30 2.49 8.07 -7.44
C VAL A 30 1.54 8.74 -8.44
N ILE A 31 0.30 9.04 -8.04
CA ILE A 31 -0.65 9.72 -8.94
C ILE A 31 -0.16 11.12 -9.31
N ALA A 32 0.40 11.87 -8.40
CA ALA A 32 0.95 13.20 -8.68
C ALA A 32 2.16 13.15 -9.64
N GLU A 33 3.00 12.11 -9.56
CA GLU A 33 4.17 11.91 -10.42
C GLU A 33 3.76 11.54 -11.85
N TYR A 34 2.86 10.56 -12.00
CA TYR A 34 2.51 10.00 -13.30
C TYR A 34 1.33 10.69 -13.97
N PHE A 35 0.45 11.34 -13.20
CA PHE A 35 -0.77 12.00 -13.68
C PHE A 35 -0.87 13.43 -13.11
N PRO A 36 0.07 14.33 -13.42
CA PRO A 36 0.22 15.63 -12.74
C PRO A 36 -0.94 16.60 -12.95
N ASN A 37 -1.82 16.32 -13.90
CA ASN A 37 -3.01 17.14 -14.15
C ASN A 37 -4.15 16.88 -13.17
N TYR A 38 -4.05 15.85 -12.32
CA TYR A 38 -5.09 15.45 -11.38
C TYR A 38 -4.74 15.84 -9.96
N GLN A 39 -5.71 16.37 -9.24
CA GLN A 39 -5.53 16.90 -7.88
C GLN A 39 -6.28 16.06 -6.86
N TYR A 40 -5.57 15.66 -5.80
CA TYR A 40 -6.16 14.96 -4.67
C TYR A 40 -7.29 15.77 -4.04
N LYS A 41 -8.37 15.11 -3.62
CA LYS A 41 -9.63 15.66 -3.09
C LYS A 41 -10.49 16.43 -4.12
N LYS A 42 -9.99 16.75 -5.29
CA LYS A 42 -10.73 17.42 -6.35
C LYS A 42 -11.12 16.46 -7.48
N ASP A 43 -10.14 15.79 -8.05
CA ASP A 43 -10.31 14.91 -9.21
C ASP A 43 -10.33 13.44 -8.79
N PHE A 44 -9.65 13.10 -7.72
CA PHE A 44 -9.69 11.79 -7.08
C PHE A 44 -9.68 11.90 -5.55
N ASP A 45 -10.15 10.85 -4.90
CA ASP A 45 -10.15 10.71 -3.44
C ASP A 45 -9.76 9.30 -3.03
N ILE A 46 -9.17 9.14 -1.84
CA ILE A 46 -8.74 7.85 -1.29
C ILE A 46 -9.44 7.64 0.05
N ILE A 47 -10.10 6.49 0.17
CA ILE A 47 -10.99 6.13 1.27
C ILE A 47 -10.49 4.83 1.90
N GLY A 48 -10.19 4.85 3.19
CA GLY A 48 -9.83 3.65 3.94
C GLY A 48 -11.04 2.84 4.36
N THR A 49 -11.02 1.53 4.14
CA THR A 49 -12.15 0.63 4.42
C THR A 49 -12.04 -0.12 5.74
N ASN A 50 -10.85 -0.15 6.37
CA ASN A 50 -10.54 -1.03 7.52
C ASN A 50 -10.70 -2.53 7.22
N GLY A 51 -10.22 -2.95 6.06
CA GLY A 51 -10.26 -4.33 5.57
C GLY A 51 -11.31 -4.56 4.48
N TRP A 52 -11.02 -5.53 3.61
CA TRP A 52 -11.88 -5.86 2.48
C TRP A 52 -13.26 -6.39 2.89
N THR A 53 -13.35 -7.03 4.04
CA THR A 53 -14.62 -7.54 4.60
C THR A 53 -15.61 -6.43 4.96
N ASN A 54 -15.17 -5.18 5.01
CA ASN A 54 -16.03 -4.03 5.29
C ASN A 54 -16.69 -3.43 4.03
N ILE A 55 -16.34 -3.87 2.83
CA ILE A 55 -16.96 -3.40 1.58
C ILE A 55 -18.49 -3.44 1.64
N PRO A 56 -19.14 -4.54 2.10
CA PRO A 56 -20.61 -4.55 2.21
C PRO A 56 -21.18 -3.49 3.15
N ASN A 57 -20.43 -3.09 4.18
CA ASN A 57 -20.87 -2.09 5.15
C ASN A 57 -20.89 -0.66 4.58
N ILE A 58 -20.17 -0.43 3.47
CA ILE A 58 -20.10 0.86 2.77
C ILE A 58 -20.72 0.78 1.37
N GLU A 59 -21.61 -0.19 1.13
CA GLU A 59 -22.32 -0.37 -0.14
C GLU A 59 -22.93 0.93 -0.66
N TYR A 60 -23.48 1.72 0.24
CA TYR A 60 -24.12 2.97 -0.12
C TYR A 60 -23.15 3.96 -0.79
N GLU A 61 -21.87 3.98 -0.39
CA GLU A 61 -20.85 4.84 -0.99
C GLU A 61 -20.53 4.42 -2.43
N PHE A 62 -20.41 3.12 -2.69
CA PHE A 62 -20.22 2.59 -4.04
C PHE A 62 -21.37 2.98 -4.96
N LYS A 63 -22.61 2.79 -4.49
CA LYS A 63 -23.81 3.15 -5.23
C LYS A 63 -23.88 4.66 -5.50
N GLU A 64 -23.70 5.48 -4.48
CA GLU A 64 -23.74 6.93 -4.62
C GLU A 64 -22.69 7.44 -5.62
N ASN A 65 -21.48 6.88 -5.60
CA ASN A 65 -20.42 7.22 -6.54
C ASN A 65 -20.83 6.86 -7.97
N THR A 66 -21.36 5.65 -8.16
CA THR A 66 -21.85 5.21 -9.49
C THR A 66 -22.98 6.09 -9.99
N ASP A 67 -23.97 6.41 -9.14
CA ASP A 67 -25.09 7.30 -9.47
C ASP A 67 -24.61 8.73 -9.89
N LYS A 68 -23.47 9.17 -9.35
CA LYS A 68 -22.81 10.44 -9.70
C LYS A 68 -21.93 10.35 -10.95
N GLY A 69 -21.78 9.18 -11.55
CA GLY A 69 -20.88 8.94 -12.67
C GLY A 69 -19.40 8.92 -12.29
N TYR A 70 -19.08 8.63 -11.03
CA TYR A 70 -17.72 8.45 -10.56
C TYR A 70 -17.25 7.01 -10.79
N SER A 71 -15.92 6.82 -10.86
CA SER A 71 -15.33 5.49 -10.92
C SER A 71 -14.98 5.01 -9.52
N ASN A 72 -15.34 3.78 -9.16
CA ASN A 72 -14.90 3.11 -7.95
C ASN A 72 -13.73 2.19 -8.29
N VAL A 73 -12.64 2.34 -7.56
CA VAL A 73 -11.40 1.55 -7.68
C VAL A 73 -11.07 0.99 -6.30
N VAL A 74 -10.78 -0.29 -6.22
CA VAL A 74 -10.39 -0.97 -4.98
C VAL A 74 -8.95 -1.42 -5.13
N ILE A 75 -8.09 -1.06 -4.16
CA ILE A 75 -6.68 -1.44 -4.11
C ILE A 75 -6.41 -2.03 -2.73
N PHE A 76 -6.15 -3.35 -2.66
CA PHE A 76 -5.99 -4.09 -1.40
C PHE A 76 -4.79 -5.03 -1.47
N ASP A 77 -4.40 -5.61 -0.34
CA ASP A 77 -3.38 -6.65 -0.29
C ASP A 77 -3.92 -7.98 -0.84
N ALA A 78 -3.10 -8.68 -1.63
CA ALA A 78 -3.37 -10.08 -1.98
C ALA A 78 -3.12 -11.00 -0.79
N ASP A 79 -2.23 -10.58 0.13
CA ASP A 79 -1.66 -11.40 1.20
C ASP A 79 -0.88 -12.62 0.68
N GLU A 80 -0.39 -13.44 1.60
CA GLU A 80 0.24 -14.72 1.30
C GLU A 80 -0.68 -15.87 1.69
N GLU A 81 -0.57 -17.01 1.00
CA GLU A 81 -1.37 -18.22 1.32
C GLU A 81 -1.24 -18.65 2.77
N LYS A 82 -0.02 -18.58 3.34
CA LYS A 82 0.22 -18.91 4.76
C LYS A 82 -0.54 -18.02 5.75
N ASN A 83 -0.92 -16.82 5.32
CA ASN A 83 -1.72 -15.87 6.11
C ASN A 83 -3.21 -15.94 5.76
N GLY A 84 -3.62 -16.99 5.04
CA GLY A 84 -5.02 -17.18 4.64
C GLY A 84 -5.47 -16.36 3.43
N GLY A 85 -4.52 -15.69 2.73
CA GLY A 85 -4.71 -14.94 1.50
C GLY A 85 -4.27 -15.70 0.25
N GLY A 86 -3.51 -15.05 -0.59
CA GLY A 86 -3.06 -15.46 -1.92
C GLY A 86 -3.85 -14.77 -3.02
N PHE A 87 -3.16 -14.33 -4.08
CA PHE A 87 -3.75 -13.51 -5.14
C PHE A 87 -5.07 -14.06 -5.70
N ALA A 88 -5.06 -15.31 -6.15
CA ALA A 88 -6.24 -15.92 -6.76
C ALA A 88 -7.42 -16.02 -5.79
N LYS A 89 -7.14 -16.40 -4.54
CA LYS A 89 -8.16 -16.50 -3.50
C LYS A 89 -8.71 -15.13 -3.13
N ARG A 90 -7.84 -14.16 -2.84
CA ARG A 90 -8.25 -12.81 -2.44
C ARG A 90 -9.03 -12.12 -3.55
N GLN A 91 -8.59 -12.28 -4.80
CA GLN A 91 -9.32 -11.78 -5.96
C GLN A 91 -10.74 -12.34 -6.02
N ALA A 92 -10.89 -13.67 -5.89
CA ALA A 92 -12.20 -14.32 -5.93
C ALA A 92 -13.10 -13.85 -4.77
N GLU A 93 -12.57 -13.74 -3.55
CA GLU A 93 -13.30 -13.29 -2.37
C GLU A 93 -13.82 -11.85 -2.54
N ILE A 94 -12.97 -10.93 -3.00
CA ILE A 94 -13.34 -9.53 -3.17
C ILE A 94 -14.30 -9.35 -4.36
N LEU A 95 -14.05 -10.02 -5.49
CA LEU A 95 -14.95 -9.94 -6.64
C LEU A 95 -16.34 -10.53 -6.36
N ALA A 96 -16.43 -11.51 -5.46
CA ALA A 96 -17.72 -12.05 -5.03
C ALA A 96 -18.59 -11.05 -4.25
N LEU A 97 -18.01 -9.96 -3.76
CA LEU A 97 -18.76 -8.87 -3.11
C LEU A 97 -19.46 -7.94 -4.11
N LYS A 98 -19.11 -8.00 -5.39
CA LYS A 98 -19.78 -7.20 -6.43
C LYS A 98 -21.26 -7.58 -6.54
N SER A 99 -22.10 -6.57 -6.61
CA SER A 99 -23.55 -6.69 -6.74
C SER A 99 -24.09 -5.58 -7.63
N GLY A 100 -25.40 -5.46 -7.79
CA GLY A 100 -25.98 -4.34 -8.54
C GLY A 100 -25.69 -2.96 -7.95
N SER A 101 -25.37 -2.88 -6.67
CA SER A 101 -25.06 -1.63 -5.96
C SER A 101 -23.56 -1.46 -5.65
N ILE A 102 -22.80 -2.56 -5.67
CA ILE A 102 -21.35 -2.56 -5.42
C ILE A 102 -20.64 -2.94 -6.71
N ASP A 103 -20.14 -1.95 -7.43
CA ASP A 103 -19.30 -2.16 -8.61
C ASP A 103 -18.02 -1.35 -8.53
N PHE A 104 -16.90 -2.00 -8.87
CA PHE A 104 -15.56 -1.44 -8.80
C PHE A 104 -14.60 -2.21 -9.70
N ASP A 105 -13.48 -1.61 -10.05
CA ASP A 105 -12.33 -2.33 -10.58
C ASP A 105 -11.34 -2.62 -9.46
N LEU A 106 -10.71 -3.79 -9.51
CA LEU A 106 -9.84 -4.31 -8.44
C LEU A 106 -8.37 -4.33 -8.88
N PHE A 107 -7.51 -3.84 -8.02
CA PHE A 107 -6.07 -4.07 -8.04
C PHE A 107 -5.64 -4.70 -6.72
N LEU A 108 -4.80 -5.71 -6.77
CA LEU A 108 -4.21 -6.34 -5.58
C LEU A 108 -2.71 -6.10 -5.54
N TRP A 109 -2.23 -5.59 -4.41
CA TRP A 109 -0.80 -5.50 -4.15
C TRP A 109 -0.15 -6.90 -4.15
N PRO A 110 1.11 -7.02 -4.59
CA PRO A 110 2.02 -5.94 -5.00
C PRO A 110 1.88 -5.53 -6.46
N ASP A 111 1.35 -6.37 -7.35
CA ASP A 111 1.46 -6.20 -8.81
C ASP A 111 0.23 -6.69 -9.60
N ASN A 112 -0.88 -6.92 -8.91
CA ASN A 112 -2.13 -7.45 -9.47
C ASN A 112 -2.03 -8.83 -10.13
N LYS A 113 -1.07 -9.64 -9.67
CA LYS A 113 -0.79 -10.98 -10.24
C LYS A 113 -0.23 -11.96 -9.22
N ASN A 114 0.65 -11.51 -8.35
CA ASN A 114 1.35 -12.36 -7.38
C ASN A 114 0.79 -12.14 -5.97
N ASP A 115 1.05 -13.13 -5.10
CA ASP A 115 0.80 -13.01 -3.67
C ASP A 115 1.67 -11.93 -3.06
N GLY A 116 1.18 -11.30 -1.99
CA GLY A 116 1.91 -10.32 -1.21
C GLY A 116 1.07 -9.13 -0.77
N ASP A 117 1.75 -8.10 -0.36
CA ASP A 117 1.20 -6.91 0.27
C ASP A 117 1.85 -5.62 -0.27
N PHE A 118 1.37 -4.49 0.18
CA PHE A 118 1.91 -3.18 -0.15
C PHE A 118 3.40 -3.06 0.23
N GLU A 119 3.81 -3.57 1.38
CA GLU A 119 5.21 -3.52 1.83
C GLU A 119 6.14 -4.36 0.95
N LEU A 120 5.63 -5.42 0.30
CA LEU A 120 6.40 -6.18 -0.69
C LEU A 120 6.70 -5.33 -1.93
N LEU A 121 5.73 -4.54 -2.43
CA LEU A 121 6.01 -3.58 -3.50
C LEU A 121 7.06 -2.57 -3.04
N LEU A 122 6.90 -2.00 -1.84
CA LEU A 122 7.84 -1.01 -1.32
C LEU A 122 9.27 -1.54 -1.25
N SER A 123 9.47 -2.81 -0.89
CA SER A 123 10.81 -3.42 -0.84
C SER A 123 11.49 -3.50 -2.22
N LYS A 124 10.71 -3.47 -3.31
CA LYS A 124 11.21 -3.52 -4.69
C LYS A 124 11.48 -2.13 -5.28
N ILE A 125 10.99 -1.08 -4.64
CA ILE A 125 11.13 0.32 -5.11
C ILE A 125 11.97 1.17 -4.15
N VAL A 126 12.73 0.55 -3.26
CA VAL A 126 13.75 1.29 -2.48
C VAL A 126 14.77 1.91 -3.43
N ASN A 127 15.38 3.03 -3.01
CA ASN A 127 16.45 3.61 -3.80
C ASN A 127 17.58 2.57 -4.01
N PRO A 128 17.95 2.23 -5.26
CA PRO A 128 18.94 1.18 -5.55
C PRO A 128 20.31 1.44 -4.91
N GLU A 129 20.69 2.71 -4.69
CA GLU A 129 21.96 3.06 -4.01
C GLU A 129 21.99 2.58 -2.54
N HIS A 130 20.82 2.28 -1.99
CA HIS A 130 20.65 1.90 -0.59
C HIS A 130 20.12 0.46 -0.42
N GLN A 131 20.11 -0.34 -1.48
CA GLN A 131 19.69 -1.74 -1.44
C GLN A 131 20.41 -2.54 -0.34
N CYS A 132 21.69 -2.24 -0.10
CA CYS A 132 22.49 -2.90 0.94
C CYS A 132 21.88 -2.84 2.34
N LEU A 133 21.01 -1.85 2.63
CA LEU A 133 20.32 -1.77 3.92
C LEU A 133 19.26 -2.85 4.06
N LEU A 134 18.55 -3.19 2.97
CA LEU A 134 17.62 -4.32 2.97
C LEU A 134 18.36 -5.65 3.05
N ASP A 135 19.47 -5.79 2.33
CA ASP A 135 20.29 -7.00 2.36
C ASP A 135 20.81 -7.28 3.78
N CYS A 136 21.24 -6.23 4.49
CA CYS A 136 21.65 -6.35 5.91
C CYS A 136 20.49 -6.79 6.80
N TYR A 137 19.26 -6.29 6.53
CA TYR A 137 18.09 -6.67 7.32
C TYR A 137 17.69 -8.13 7.05
N GLU A 138 17.74 -8.59 5.80
CA GLU A 138 17.48 -9.98 5.44
C GLU A 138 18.46 -10.92 6.12
N HIS A 139 19.75 -10.56 6.12
CA HIS A 139 20.76 -11.33 6.82
C HIS A 139 20.52 -11.39 8.34
N PHE A 140 20.09 -10.28 8.94
CA PHE A 140 19.65 -10.26 10.34
C PHE A 140 18.46 -11.22 10.58
N GLU A 141 17.45 -11.23 9.72
CA GLU A 141 16.31 -12.16 9.84
C GLU A 141 16.76 -13.63 9.72
N GLU A 142 17.69 -13.93 8.79
CA GLU A 142 18.26 -15.27 8.62
C GLU A 142 18.99 -15.74 9.87
N GLU A 143 19.80 -14.87 10.48
CA GLU A 143 20.52 -15.16 11.74
C GLU A 143 19.54 -15.40 12.89
N VAL A 144 18.48 -14.62 13.00
CA VAL A 144 17.43 -14.83 14.02
C VAL A 144 16.80 -16.20 13.86
N ARG A 145 16.40 -16.57 12.62
CA ARG A 145 15.77 -17.87 12.33
C ARG A 145 16.76 -19.02 12.55
N ALA A 146 18.04 -18.84 12.22
CA ALA A 146 19.07 -19.86 12.44
C ALA A 146 19.27 -20.14 13.94
N ASN A 147 19.11 -19.14 14.81
CA ASN A 147 19.23 -19.27 16.25
C ASN A 147 17.95 -19.76 16.94
N ASP A 148 16.82 -19.76 16.23
CA ASP A 148 15.53 -20.28 16.72
C ASP A 148 14.74 -20.97 15.59
N PRO A 149 15.22 -22.15 15.10
CA PRO A 149 14.62 -22.84 13.96
C PRO A 149 13.16 -23.27 14.15
N LYS A 150 12.68 -23.27 15.36
CA LYS A 150 11.29 -23.63 15.72
C LYS A 150 10.40 -22.41 15.93
N GLU A 151 10.96 -21.20 15.83
CA GLU A 151 10.26 -19.95 16.06
C GLU A 151 9.51 -19.91 17.42
N GLU A 152 10.13 -20.50 18.45
CA GLU A 152 9.53 -20.60 19.80
C GLU A 152 9.90 -19.41 20.72
N LYS A 153 10.96 -18.65 20.39
CA LYS A 153 11.52 -17.60 21.25
C LYS A 153 11.57 -16.23 20.60
N TYR A 154 11.78 -16.20 19.31
CA TYR A 154 12.02 -14.96 18.58
C TYR A 154 11.04 -14.80 17.41
N GLU A 155 10.59 -13.59 17.19
CA GLU A 155 9.76 -13.21 16.06
C GLU A 155 10.45 -12.06 15.31
N THR A 156 10.55 -12.18 13.99
CA THR A 156 11.06 -11.09 13.16
C THR A 156 9.96 -10.06 12.89
N PRO A 157 10.28 -8.75 12.82
CA PRO A 157 9.25 -7.69 12.72
C PRO A 157 8.41 -7.68 11.43
N GLY A 158 8.60 -8.63 10.53
CA GLY A 158 7.89 -8.72 9.26
C GLY A 158 8.22 -7.56 8.30
N ARG A 159 7.53 -7.51 7.15
CA ARG A 159 7.83 -6.54 6.08
C ARG A 159 7.68 -5.09 6.51
N LYS A 160 6.66 -4.78 7.29
CA LYS A 160 6.44 -3.43 7.80
C LYS A 160 7.59 -2.94 8.70
N GLY A 161 8.07 -3.81 9.57
CA GLY A 161 9.25 -3.55 10.40
C GLY A 161 10.52 -3.40 9.56
N LYS A 162 10.66 -4.21 8.49
CA LYS A 162 11.75 -4.11 7.52
C LYS A 162 11.76 -2.72 6.85
N MET A 163 10.62 -2.24 6.36
CA MET A 163 10.52 -0.91 5.73
C MET A 163 10.82 0.21 6.74
N TYR A 164 10.31 0.12 7.94
CA TYR A 164 10.66 1.08 9.01
C TYR A 164 12.16 1.07 9.31
N SER A 165 12.77 -0.10 9.42
CA SER A 165 14.22 -0.25 9.67
C SER A 165 15.03 0.34 8.51
N TYR A 166 14.67 0.03 7.25
CA TYR A 166 15.29 0.60 6.08
C TYR A 166 15.36 2.14 6.16
N ILE A 167 14.24 2.80 6.42
CA ILE A 167 14.19 4.26 6.50
C ILE A 167 15.02 4.74 7.70
N SER A 168 14.90 4.09 8.85
CA SER A 168 15.52 4.52 10.11
C SER A 168 17.05 4.44 10.13
N LEU A 169 17.63 3.56 9.30
CA LEU A 169 19.09 3.39 9.17
C LEU A 169 19.76 4.56 8.44
N HIS A 170 19.00 5.38 7.72
CA HIS A 170 19.56 6.56 7.07
C HIS A 170 19.88 7.68 8.08
N LYS A 171 20.92 8.46 7.77
CA LYS A 171 21.15 9.71 8.50
C LYS A 171 20.03 10.69 8.20
N MET A 172 19.29 11.09 9.21
CA MET A 172 18.12 11.96 9.11
C MET A 172 18.28 13.24 9.91
N SER A 173 17.69 14.32 9.41
CA SER A 173 17.45 15.55 10.17
C SER A 173 16.45 15.30 11.32
N GLN A 174 16.40 16.20 12.30
CA GLN A 174 15.42 16.10 13.40
C GLN A 174 13.97 16.13 12.88
N LYS A 175 13.69 16.90 11.81
CA LYS A 175 12.38 16.94 11.17
C LYS A 175 12.00 15.57 10.58
N GLN A 176 12.90 14.93 9.84
CA GLN A 176 12.67 13.60 9.27
C GLN A 176 12.48 12.53 10.34
N LYS A 177 13.29 12.56 11.41
CA LYS A 177 13.11 11.67 12.58
C LYS A 177 11.73 11.86 13.22
N GLY A 178 11.29 13.12 13.38
CA GLY A 178 9.96 13.43 13.89
C GLY A 178 8.84 12.94 12.96
N SER A 179 9.01 13.02 11.65
CA SER A 179 8.06 12.46 10.68
C SER A 179 8.01 10.93 10.78
N LEU A 180 9.16 10.26 10.80
CA LEU A 180 9.22 8.80 10.90
C LEU A 180 8.61 8.30 12.22
N SER A 181 8.86 8.97 13.36
CA SER A 181 8.28 8.61 14.65
C SER A 181 6.74 8.71 14.68
N LYS A 182 6.16 9.56 13.82
CA LYS A 182 4.72 9.67 13.59
C LYS A 182 4.20 8.66 12.54
N GLY A 183 5.07 7.81 12.00
CA GLY A 183 4.73 6.80 11.01
C GLY A 183 4.71 7.27 9.56
N TYR A 184 5.23 8.47 9.24
CA TYR A 184 5.37 8.93 7.84
C TYR A 184 6.61 8.34 7.19
N TRP A 185 6.43 7.72 6.03
CA TRP A 185 7.51 7.05 5.29
C TRP A 185 8.12 7.91 4.17
N MET A 186 7.73 9.18 4.08
CA MET A 186 8.38 10.22 3.26
C MET A 186 8.52 9.82 1.78
N PHE A 187 7.42 9.43 1.13
CA PHE A 187 7.40 9.00 -0.28
C PHE A 187 7.76 10.12 -1.28
N ASP A 188 7.90 11.34 -0.83
CA ASP A 188 8.37 12.49 -1.61
C ASP A 188 9.90 12.66 -1.60
N ASP A 189 10.63 11.82 -0.88
CA ASP A 189 12.09 11.90 -0.77
C ASP A 189 12.73 10.75 -1.56
N SER A 190 13.30 11.07 -2.73
CA SER A 190 13.99 10.12 -3.60
C SER A 190 15.21 9.46 -2.96
N LYS A 191 15.65 9.94 -1.81
CA LYS A 191 16.67 9.28 -1.00
C LYS A 191 16.21 7.88 -0.56
N TYR A 192 14.93 7.71 -0.29
CA TYR A 192 14.39 6.43 0.19
C TYR A 192 13.75 5.61 -0.93
N TRP A 193 13.08 6.28 -1.88
CA TRP A 193 12.17 5.61 -2.80
C TRP A 193 12.49 5.95 -4.26
N ASP A 194 12.54 4.92 -5.10
CA ASP A 194 12.60 5.06 -6.55
C ASP A 194 11.19 4.96 -7.16
N LEU A 195 10.52 6.10 -7.26
CA LEU A 195 9.20 6.15 -7.91
C LEU A 195 9.26 6.01 -9.44
N SER A 196 10.45 5.92 -10.05
CA SER A 196 10.61 5.62 -11.48
C SER A 196 10.80 4.12 -11.76
N SER A 197 10.78 3.29 -10.73
CA SER A 197 10.98 1.84 -10.83
C SER A 197 9.93 1.17 -11.72
N LYS A 198 10.37 0.21 -12.53
CA LYS A 198 9.49 -0.64 -13.36
C LYS A 198 8.52 -1.49 -12.54
N GLU A 199 8.81 -1.72 -11.28
CA GLU A 199 7.91 -2.45 -10.37
C GLU A 199 6.58 -1.71 -10.17
N LEU A 200 6.50 -0.42 -10.51
CA LEU A 200 5.27 0.37 -10.48
C LEU A 200 4.43 0.25 -11.77
N GLU A 201 4.97 -0.29 -12.85
CA GLU A 201 4.25 -0.39 -14.14
C GLU A 201 2.87 -1.05 -14.02
N PRO A 202 2.68 -2.17 -13.27
CA PRO A 202 1.36 -2.78 -13.12
C PRO A 202 0.32 -1.84 -12.51
N LEU A 203 0.71 -1.08 -11.48
CA LEU A 203 -0.17 -0.09 -10.85
C LEU A 203 -0.46 1.08 -11.79
N ILE A 204 0.56 1.61 -12.45
CA ILE A 204 0.42 2.74 -13.37
C ILE A 204 -0.48 2.36 -14.55
N ASP A 205 -0.29 1.19 -15.16
CA ASP A 205 -1.11 0.69 -16.26
C ASP A 205 -2.58 0.49 -15.85
N PHE A 206 -2.79 0.03 -14.63
CA PHE A 206 -4.14 -0.08 -14.07
C PHE A 206 -4.77 1.31 -13.88
N LEU A 207 -4.04 2.28 -13.35
CA LEU A 207 -4.53 3.64 -13.09
C LEU A 207 -4.75 4.45 -14.38
N ARG A 208 -4.00 4.20 -15.45
CA ARG A 208 -4.18 4.87 -16.75
C ARG A 208 -5.61 4.83 -17.27
N LYS A 209 -6.34 3.76 -17.01
CA LYS A 209 -7.75 3.61 -17.39
C LYS A 209 -8.64 4.75 -16.89
N TYR A 210 -8.21 5.43 -15.83
CA TYR A 210 -8.99 6.47 -15.14
C TYR A 210 -8.40 7.86 -15.33
N PHE A 211 -7.08 7.95 -15.45
CA PHE A 211 -6.34 9.21 -15.44
C PHE A 211 -5.88 9.65 -16.85
N GLU A 212 -6.08 8.85 -17.89
CA GLU A 212 -5.75 9.21 -19.28
C GLU A 212 -7.01 9.17 -20.19
N LYS A 213 -8.14 9.71 -19.68
CA LYS A 213 -9.39 9.83 -20.46
C LYS A 213 -9.47 11.17 -21.16
#